data_fb8c7e528a0db68d93afbb09355d35d9
#
_entry.id   fb8c7e528a0db68d93afbb09355d35d9
#
_cell.length_a   1.000
_cell.length_b   1.000
_cell.length_c   1.000
_cell.angle_alpha   90.00
_cell.angle_beta   90.00
_cell.angle_gamma   90.00
#
_symmetry.space_group_name_H-M   'P 1'
#
loop_
_entity.id
_entity.type
_entity.pdbx_description
1 polymer ?
#
loop_
_entity_poly.entity_id
_entity_poly.type
_entity_poly.pdbx_seq_one_letter_code
_entity_poly.pdbx_strand_id
1 'polypeptide(L)'
;YANLLCNEHGMDPISFGATIGAVMELYEMGVLTKEQIGIDAKFGSAQALAHFAEITAKGEGFGKEIGQGSKRLTAKYGHPDLSMSSKGQEFPAYDARGIQGIGLGYATSNRGGCHLRGYTVAREVARIPVKTEPLTADGKPELVKAFQDATAAYDSSGLCIFTTFAWGLPDLADQLAPACGPEFTLENVATIGERIWNMERDFNNRAGFTSKDDSLPKRLLTEAVKTGPAKGLVSK
;
A
#
# COMPACT_ATOMS: atom_id res chain seq x y z
N TYR A 1 -16.98 9.82 -9.07
CA TYR A 1 -18.09 8.85 -9.16
C TYR A 1 -17.63 7.44 -8.80
N ALA A 2 -16.58 6.90 -9.42
CA ALA A 2 -16.08 5.54 -9.10
C ALA A 2 -15.74 5.36 -7.62
N ASN A 3 -15.07 6.36 -7.00
CA ASN A 3 -14.79 6.34 -5.55
C ASN A 3 -16.09 6.34 -4.70
N LEU A 4 -17.11 7.07 -5.11
CA LEU A 4 -18.42 7.04 -4.45
C LEU A 4 -19.00 5.63 -4.48
N LEU A 5 -18.98 4.96 -5.65
CA LEU A 5 -19.47 3.59 -5.76
C LEU A 5 -18.67 2.62 -4.90
N CYS A 6 -17.34 2.77 -4.84
CA CYS A 6 -16.52 1.94 -3.95
C CYS A 6 -16.97 2.08 -2.49
N ASN A 7 -17.16 3.31 -2.01
CA ASN A 7 -17.57 3.56 -0.63
C ASN A 7 -18.98 3.03 -0.34
N GLU A 8 -19.96 3.29 -1.24
CA GLU A 8 -21.35 2.84 -1.04
C GLU A 8 -21.51 1.32 -1.07
N HIS A 9 -20.63 0.61 -1.77
CA HIS A 9 -20.70 -0.85 -1.92
C HIS A 9 -19.61 -1.60 -1.14
N GLY A 10 -18.86 -0.93 -0.26
CA GLY A 10 -17.87 -1.56 0.60
C GLY A 10 -16.65 -2.12 -0.15
N MET A 11 -16.29 -1.52 -1.28
CA MET A 11 -15.08 -1.85 -2.04
C MET A 11 -13.93 -0.93 -1.65
N ASP A 12 -12.72 -1.47 -1.53
CA ASP A 12 -11.53 -0.65 -1.35
C ASP A 12 -11.19 0.10 -2.65
N PRO A 13 -11.24 1.46 -2.66
CA PRO A 13 -10.97 2.23 -3.87
C PRO A 13 -9.51 2.15 -4.34
N ILE A 14 -8.56 1.88 -3.44
CA ILE A 14 -7.13 1.70 -3.78
C ILE A 14 -6.95 0.39 -4.56
N SER A 15 -7.39 -0.72 -3.97
CA SER A 15 -7.30 -2.03 -4.62
C SER A 15 -8.10 -2.11 -5.91
N PHE A 16 -9.30 -1.49 -5.92
CA PHE A 16 -10.09 -1.37 -7.14
C PHE A 16 -9.31 -0.62 -8.24
N GLY A 17 -8.79 0.57 -7.95
CA GLY A 17 -8.05 1.39 -8.91
C GLY A 17 -6.82 0.69 -9.47
N ALA A 18 -6.03 0.03 -8.62
CA ALA A 18 -4.85 -0.73 -9.03
C ALA A 18 -5.24 -1.96 -9.88
N THR A 19 -6.33 -2.65 -9.54
CA THR A 19 -6.85 -3.77 -10.32
C THR A 19 -7.33 -3.30 -11.70
N ILE A 20 -8.02 -2.15 -11.78
CA ILE A 20 -8.41 -1.57 -13.07
C ILE A 20 -7.19 -1.18 -13.91
N GLY A 21 -6.13 -0.66 -13.30
CA GLY A 21 -4.86 -0.43 -13.99
C GLY A 21 -4.32 -1.70 -14.67
N ALA A 22 -4.34 -2.82 -13.98
CA ALA A 22 -3.95 -4.11 -14.55
C ALA A 22 -4.90 -4.58 -15.67
N VAL A 23 -6.21 -4.38 -15.53
CA VAL A 23 -7.21 -4.68 -16.59
C VAL A 23 -6.94 -3.84 -17.84
N MET A 24 -6.70 -2.54 -17.68
CA MET A 24 -6.39 -1.64 -18.80
C MET A 24 -5.11 -2.06 -19.52
N GLU A 25 -4.07 -2.45 -18.78
CA GLU A 25 -2.83 -2.93 -19.38
C GLU A 25 -3.03 -4.25 -20.14
N LEU A 26 -3.72 -5.23 -19.55
CA LEU A 26 -4.08 -6.48 -20.25
C LEU A 26 -4.91 -6.23 -21.52
N TYR A 27 -5.78 -5.23 -21.50
CA TYR A 27 -6.55 -4.82 -22.68
C TYR A 27 -5.66 -4.20 -23.76
N GLU A 28 -4.77 -3.28 -23.41
CA GLU A 28 -3.83 -2.66 -24.37
C GLU A 28 -2.81 -3.66 -24.93
N MET A 29 -2.50 -4.72 -24.18
CA MET A 29 -1.68 -5.85 -24.65
C MET A 29 -2.46 -6.81 -25.58
N GLY A 30 -3.77 -6.64 -25.74
CA GLY A 30 -4.62 -7.53 -26.54
C GLY A 30 -4.91 -8.88 -25.87
N VAL A 31 -4.62 -9.03 -24.58
CA VAL A 31 -4.92 -10.24 -23.79
C VAL A 31 -6.40 -10.29 -23.43
N LEU A 32 -6.98 -9.13 -23.10
CA LEU A 32 -8.42 -8.95 -22.91
C LEU A 32 -9.02 -8.26 -24.13
N THR A 33 -10.24 -8.66 -24.52
CA THR A 33 -10.95 -8.05 -25.64
C THR A 33 -12.17 -7.28 -25.15
N LYS A 34 -12.67 -6.35 -25.97
CA LYS A 34 -13.87 -5.58 -25.66
C LYS A 34 -15.09 -6.48 -25.41
N GLU A 35 -15.20 -7.58 -26.16
CA GLU A 35 -16.29 -8.54 -26.03
C GLU A 35 -16.27 -9.23 -24.65
N GLN A 36 -15.08 -9.50 -24.12
CA GLN A 36 -14.93 -10.11 -22.81
C GLN A 36 -15.26 -9.17 -21.67
N ILE A 37 -14.83 -7.89 -21.77
CA ILE A 37 -14.91 -6.92 -20.68
C ILE A 37 -16.05 -5.90 -20.83
N GLY A 38 -16.73 -5.87 -21.99
CA GLY A 38 -17.92 -5.05 -22.25
C GLY A 38 -17.65 -3.61 -22.70
N ILE A 39 -16.40 -3.13 -22.67
CA ILE A 39 -16.06 -1.73 -22.99
C ILE A 39 -14.62 -1.61 -23.52
N ASP A 40 -14.32 -0.52 -24.22
CA ASP A 40 -12.93 -0.14 -24.52
C ASP A 40 -12.23 0.35 -23.24
N ALA A 41 -11.21 -0.40 -22.78
CA ALA A 41 -10.56 -0.16 -21.50
C ALA A 41 -9.12 0.33 -21.64
N LYS A 42 -8.87 1.32 -22.49
CA LYS A 42 -7.54 1.96 -22.60
C LYS A 42 -7.25 2.85 -21.38
N PHE A 43 -5.96 2.99 -21.04
CA PHE A 43 -5.54 3.93 -20.01
C PHE A 43 -6.09 5.34 -20.30
N GLY A 44 -6.60 6.00 -19.26
CA GLY A 44 -7.26 7.32 -19.37
C GLY A 44 -8.76 7.28 -19.66
N SER A 45 -9.36 6.11 -19.88
CA SER A 45 -10.80 6.00 -20.08
C SER A 45 -11.58 6.15 -18.77
N ALA A 46 -12.12 7.34 -18.51
CA ALA A 46 -13.02 7.58 -17.38
C ALA A 46 -14.30 6.75 -17.46
N GLN A 47 -14.80 6.52 -18.69
CA GLN A 47 -15.98 5.70 -18.94
C GLN A 47 -15.73 4.24 -18.52
N ALA A 48 -14.57 3.67 -18.87
CA ALA A 48 -14.23 2.32 -18.46
C ALA A 48 -14.11 2.21 -16.93
N LEU A 49 -13.48 3.18 -16.29
CA LEU A 49 -13.37 3.22 -14.82
C LEU A 49 -14.75 3.22 -14.14
N ALA A 50 -15.67 4.06 -14.60
CA ALA A 50 -17.03 4.14 -14.06
C ALA A 50 -17.80 2.84 -14.30
N HIS A 51 -17.77 2.32 -15.53
CA HIS A 51 -18.41 1.05 -15.89
C HIS A 51 -17.93 -0.11 -15.00
N PHE A 52 -16.61 -0.26 -14.84
CA PHE A 52 -16.06 -1.32 -14.01
C PHE A 52 -16.44 -1.16 -12.53
N ALA A 53 -16.54 0.07 -12.02
CA ALA A 53 -17.00 0.29 -10.65
C ALA A 53 -18.45 -0.21 -10.47
N GLU A 54 -19.34 0.09 -11.43
CA GLU A 54 -20.72 -0.34 -11.37
C GLU A 54 -20.88 -1.86 -11.44
N ILE A 55 -20.24 -2.53 -12.40
CA ILE A 55 -20.38 -3.99 -12.55
C ILE A 55 -19.67 -4.75 -11.42
N THR A 56 -18.57 -4.22 -10.87
CA THR A 56 -17.88 -4.83 -9.72
C THR A 56 -18.76 -4.71 -8.48
N ALA A 57 -19.32 -3.53 -8.21
CA ALA A 57 -20.23 -3.31 -7.09
C ALA A 57 -21.44 -4.25 -7.11
N LYS A 58 -21.97 -4.52 -8.30
CA LYS A 58 -23.10 -5.45 -8.49
C LYS A 58 -22.69 -6.92 -8.55
N GLY A 59 -21.41 -7.23 -8.67
CA GLY A 59 -20.93 -8.58 -8.90
C GLY A 59 -21.39 -9.17 -10.23
N GLU A 60 -21.49 -8.36 -11.29
CA GLU A 60 -22.00 -8.75 -12.60
C GLU A 60 -20.86 -8.93 -13.63
N GLY A 61 -21.05 -9.84 -14.56
CA GLY A 61 -20.16 -10.04 -15.69
C GLY A 61 -18.68 -10.11 -15.29
N PHE A 62 -17.84 -9.31 -15.96
CA PHE A 62 -16.42 -9.18 -15.70
C PHE A 62 -16.11 -8.54 -14.33
N GLY A 63 -17.07 -7.84 -13.73
CA GLY A 63 -16.94 -7.31 -12.39
C GLY A 63 -16.65 -8.34 -11.30
N LYS A 64 -17.12 -9.60 -11.49
CA LYS A 64 -16.77 -10.73 -10.60
C LYS A 64 -15.28 -11.05 -10.60
N GLU A 65 -14.64 -10.88 -11.74
CA GLU A 65 -13.19 -11.13 -11.86
C GLU A 65 -12.39 -9.96 -11.27
N ILE A 66 -12.82 -8.72 -11.53
CA ILE A 66 -12.23 -7.53 -10.93
C ILE A 66 -12.28 -7.63 -9.40
N GLY A 67 -13.40 -8.06 -8.84
CA GLY A 67 -13.59 -8.26 -7.41
C GLY A 67 -12.64 -9.27 -6.75
N GLN A 68 -11.90 -10.07 -7.53
CA GLN A 68 -10.87 -10.98 -7.01
C GLN A 68 -9.53 -10.28 -6.72
N GLY A 69 -9.37 -9.04 -7.15
CA GLY A 69 -8.14 -8.27 -7.03
C GLY A 69 -7.10 -8.58 -8.11
N SER A 70 -6.12 -7.69 -8.23
CA SER A 70 -5.14 -7.73 -9.32
C SER A 70 -4.31 -9.01 -9.34
N LYS A 71 -3.89 -9.51 -8.17
CA LYS A 71 -3.04 -10.72 -8.08
C LYS A 71 -3.70 -11.95 -8.72
N ARG A 72 -4.96 -12.21 -8.39
CA ARG A 72 -5.69 -13.37 -8.92
C ARG A 72 -6.09 -13.16 -10.37
N LEU A 73 -6.53 -11.95 -10.71
CA LEU A 73 -6.93 -11.59 -12.07
C LEU A 73 -5.77 -11.73 -13.04
N THR A 74 -4.63 -11.10 -12.78
CA THR A 74 -3.47 -11.12 -13.68
C THR A 74 -2.87 -12.53 -13.81
N ALA A 75 -2.84 -13.30 -12.73
CA ALA A 75 -2.41 -14.70 -12.76
C ALA A 75 -3.32 -15.56 -13.66
N LYS A 76 -4.65 -15.36 -13.58
CA LYS A 76 -5.63 -16.05 -14.45
C LYS A 76 -5.34 -15.83 -15.93
N TYR A 77 -4.93 -14.63 -16.30
CA TYR A 77 -4.61 -14.26 -17.68
C TYR A 77 -3.14 -14.48 -18.06
N GLY A 78 -2.35 -15.14 -17.23
CA GLY A 78 -0.96 -15.52 -17.54
C GLY A 78 0.07 -14.39 -17.38
N HIS A 79 -0.31 -13.27 -16.76
CA HIS A 79 0.54 -12.09 -16.57
C HIS A 79 0.66 -11.66 -15.09
N PRO A 80 1.10 -12.54 -14.16
CA PRO A 80 1.14 -12.24 -12.73
C PRO A 80 2.01 -11.01 -12.38
N ASP A 81 3.01 -10.70 -13.20
CA ASP A 81 3.90 -9.55 -13.01
C ASP A 81 3.21 -8.18 -13.17
N LEU A 82 1.99 -8.15 -13.71
CA LEU A 82 1.20 -6.91 -13.83
C LEU A 82 0.48 -6.52 -12.53
N SER A 83 0.44 -7.40 -11.53
CA SER A 83 -0.14 -7.05 -10.23
C SER A 83 0.82 -6.15 -9.45
N MET A 84 0.43 -4.89 -9.27
CA MET A 84 1.17 -3.95 -8.43
C MET A 84 0.73 -4.13 -6.96
N SER A 85 1.20 -5.21 -6.35
CA SER A 85 0.84 -5.62 -5.00
C SER A 85 1.99 -6.28 -4.25
N SER A 86 1.95 -6.28 -2.92
CA SER A 86 2.80 -7.11 -2.06
C SER A 86 1.90 -7.97 -1.18
N LYS A 87 2.23 -9.25 -1.04
CA LYS A 87 1.41 -10.24 -0.31
C LYS A 87 -0.07 -10.27 -0.76
N GLY A 88 -0.36 -9.77 -1.97
CA GLY A 88 -1.71 -9.75 -2.56
C GLY A 88 -2.54 -8.51 -2.23
N GLN A 89 -2.02 -7.56 -1.47
CA GLN A 89 -2.63 -6.24 -1.28
C GLN A 89 -2.00 -5.25 -2.25
N GLU A 90 -2.83 -4.57 -3.02
CA GLU A 90 -2.45 -3.59 -4.03
C GLU A 90 -1.88 -2.32 -3.40
N PHE A 91 -0.97 -1.66 -4.14
CA PHE A 91 -0.34 -0.42 -3.71
C PHE A 91 -1.24 0.79 -3.96
N PRO A 92 -1.21 1.79 -3.05
CA PRO A 92 -1.66 3.13 -3.38
C PRO A 92 -0.72 3.80 -4.40
N ALA A 93 -1.08 4.98 -4.88
CA ALA A 93 -0.41 5.67 -5.99
C ALA A 93 0.95 6.31 -5.63
N TYR A 94 1.64 5.84 -4.60
CA TYR A 94 3.01 6.24 -4.30
C TYR A 94 3.99 5.28 -4.99
N ASP A 95 4.73 5.78 -5.97
CA ASP A 95 5.70 4.96 -6.70
C ASP A 95 6.95 4.70 -5.84
N ALA A 96 7.17 3.42 -5.52
CA ALA A 96 8.30 2.96 -4.72
C ALA A 96 9.67 3.32 -5.30
N ARG A 97 9.76 3.55 -6.61
CA ARG A 97 11.00 3.96 -7.29
C ARG A 97 11.37 5.41 -7.04
N GLY A 98 10.36 6.23 -6.70
CA GLY A 98 10.52 7.65 -6.38
C GLY A 98 10.55 7.95 -4.88
N ILE A 99 10.18 6.99 -4.04
CA ILE A 99 10.14 7.11 -2.58
C ILE A 99 10.65 5.78 -2.00
N GLN A 100 11.96 5.67 -1.78
CA GLN A 100 12.60 4.40 -1.43
C GLN A 100 12.12 3.83 -0.08
N GLY A 101 11.84 4.67 0.90
CA GLY A 101 11.30 4.23 2.20
C GLY A 101 9.90 3.63 2.07
N ILE A 102 9.03 4.19 1.23
CA ILE A 102 7.72 3.60 0.97
C ILE A 102 7.84 2.23 0.29
N GLY A 103 8.81 2.08 -0.62
CA GLY A 103 9.09 0.80 -1.27
C GLY A 103 9.43 -0.30 -0.26
N LEU A 104 10.34 -0.01 0.65
CA LEU A 104 10.70 -0.91 1.74
C LEU A 104 9.49 -1.19 2.66
N GLY A 105 8.70 -0.15 2.96
CA GLY A 105 7.45 -0.27 3.73
C GLY A 105 6.45 -1.22 3.08
N TYR A 106 6.21 -1.11 1.78
CA TYR A 106 5.33 -2.02 1.02
C TYR A 106 5.81 -3.48 1.07
N ALA A 107 7.12 -3.69 0.87
CA ALA A 107 7.70 -5.02 0.88
C ALA A 107 7.56 -5.69 2.24
N THR A 108 7.83 -4.95 3.33
CA THR A 108 7.97 -5.51 4.68
C THR A 108 6.71 -5.39 5.54
N SER A 109 5.69 -4.64 5.11
CA SER A 109 4.45 -4.50 5.88
C SER A 109 3.80 -5.86 6.15
N ASN A 110 3.37 -6.06 7.40
CA ASN A 110 2.72 -7.30 7.85
C ASN A 110 1.39 -7.57 7.15
N ARG A 111 0.71 -6.55 6.64
CA ARG A 111 -0.58 -6.69 5.93
C ARG A 111 -0.48 -6.52 4.41
N GLY A 112 0.72 -6.45 3.86
CA GLY A 112 0.93 -6.34 2.40
C GLY A 112 1.18 -4.91 1.94
N GLY A 113 0.79 -4.54 0.72
CA GLY A 113 1.12 -3.28 0.07
C GLY A 113 0.50 -2.03 0.70
N CYS A 114 0.69 -1.85 1.99
CA CYS A 114 0.07 -0.79 2.78
C CYS A 114 1.00 0.40 2.99
N HIS A 115 0.54 1.60 2.66
CA HIS A 115 1.29 2.83 2.91
C HIS A 115 1.16 3.35 4.34
N LEU A 116 0.11 2.99 5.07
CA LEU A 116 -0.16 3.52 6.40
C LEU A 116 0.71 2.88 7.49
N ARG A 117 1.05 1.60 7.33
CA ARG A 117 1.89 0.86 8.27
C ARG A 117 3.38 1.18 8.05
N GLY A 118 3.77 2.43 8.36
CA GLY A 118 5.10 2.98 8.11
C GLY A 118 5.09 4.08 7.06
N TYR A 119 4.29 5.14 7.27
CA TYR A 119 4.06 6.21 6.31
C TYR A 119 5.26 7.17 6.19
N THR A 120 6.32 6.71 5.54
CA THR A 120 7.55 7.51 5.34
C THR A 120 7.37 8.70 4.41
N VAL A 121 6.27 8.76 3.64
CA VAL A 121 5.92 9.89 2.75
C VAL A 121 5.88 11.21 3.51
N ALA A 122 5.47 11.21 4.78
CA ALA A 122 5.51 12.41 5.61
C ALA A 122 6.92 13.03 5.65
N ARG A 123 7.97 12.23 5.82
CA ARG A 123 9.37 12.71 5.86
C ARG A 123 9.99 12.88 4.48
N GLU A 124 9.72 11.96 3.56
CA GLU A 124 10.38 11.91 2.26
C GLU A 124 9.80 12.92 1.27
N VAL A 125 8.51 13.21 1.34
CA VAL A 125 7.81 14.15 0.44
C VAL A 125 7.38 15.42 1.15
N ALA A 126 6.61 15.30 2.25
CA ALA A 126 6.12 16.45 2.98
C ALA A 126 7.20 17.13 3.85
N ARG A 127 8.32 16.45 4.12
CA ARG A 127 9.46 16.97 4.90
C ARG A 127 9.13 17.25 6.38
N ILE A 128 8.17 16.48 6.93
CA ILE A 128 7.67 16.65 8.30
C ILE A 128 8.08 15.44 9.15
N PRO A 129 8.55 15.67 10.39
CA PRO A 129 9.06 16.91 10.97
C PRO A 129 10.45 17.27 10.44
N VAL A 130 11.16 16.31 9.83
CA VAL A 130 12.53 16.47 9.30
C VAL A 130 12.58 15.92 7.88
N LYS A 131 13.22 16.68 6.99
CA LYS A 131 13.46 16.24 5.60
C LYS A 131 14.31 14.98 5.57
N THR A 132 13.86 13.99 4.79
CA THR A 132 14.64 12.80 4.43
C THR A 132 14.70 12.71 2.91
N GLU A 133 15.87 12.37 2.34
CA GLU A 133 16.03 12.24 0.89
C GLU A 133 15.24 11.04 0.35
N PRO A 134 14.28 11.23 -0.57
CA PRO A 134 13.40 10.13 -1.02
C PRO A 134 14.07 9.15 -1.99
N LEU A 135 15.14 9.56 -2.69
CA LEU A 135 15.70 8.81 -3.82
C LEU A 135 16.86 7.88 -3.43
N THR A 136 17.33 7.92 -2.19
CA THR A 136 18.37 7.02 -1.66
C THR A 136 17.77 5.93 -0.79
N ALA A 137 18.43 4.77 -0.74
CA ALA A 137 18.12 3.70 0.21
C ALA A 137 18.83 3.89 1.57
N ASP A 138 19.78 4.83 1.66
CA ASP A 138 20.57 5.05 2.87
C ASP A 138 19.69 5.54 4.02
N GLY A 139 19.80 4.89 5.18
CA GLY A 139 19.02 5.18 6.39
C GLY A 139 17.54 4.83 6.30
N LYS A 140 17.08 4.16 5.22
CA LYS A 140 15.68 3.75 5.09
C LYS A 140 15.29 2.59 5.98
N PRO A 141 16.13 1.56 6.22
CA PRO A 141 15.76 0.48 7.11
C PRO A 141 15.40 0.99 8.52
N GLU A 142 16.22 1.84 9.10
CA GLU A 142 16.00 2.41 10.43
C GLU A 142 14.77 3.32 10.45
N LEU A 143 14.60 4.15 9.41
CA LEU A 143 13.46 5.03 9.26
C LEU A 143 12.16 4.21 9.18
N VAL A 144 12.10 3.22 8.31
CA VAL A 144 10.91 2.38 8.09
C VAL A 144 10.58 1.61 9.37
N LYS A 145 11.57 0.98 10.03
CA LYS A 145 11.35 0.30 11.30
C LYS A 145 10.74 1.23 12.35
N ALA A 146 11.32 2.41 12.54
CA ALA A 146 10.81 3.37 13.51
C ALA A 146 9.36 3.79 13.23
N PHE A 147 9.01 3.98 11.95
CA PHE A 147 7.62 4.31 11.55
C PHE A 147 6.67 3.13 11.70
N GLN A 148 7.12 1.91 11.43
CA GLN A 148 6.32 0.70 11.61
C GLN A 148 5.97 0.47 13.08
N ASP A 149 6.96 0.59 13.97
CA ASP A 149 6.75 0.45 15.41
C ASP A 149 5.85 1.56 15.96
N ALA A 150 6.13 2.82 15.58
CA ALA A 150 5.29 3.94 16.00
C ALA A 150 3.85 3.80 15.52
N THR A 151 3.63 3.42 14.27
CA THR A 151 2.30 3.23 13.71
C THR A 151 1.55 2.09 14.41
N ALA A 152 2.22 1.01 14.77
CA ALA A 152 1.62 -0.09 15.53
C ALA A 152 1.10 0.38 16.90
N ALA A 153 1.84 1.27 17.58
CA ALA A 153 1.36 1.88 18.83
C ALA A 153 0.17 2.81 18.60
N TYR A 154 0.21 3.67 17.57
CA TYR A 154 -0.91 4.56 17.22
C TYR A 154 -2.18 3.79 16.88
N ASP A 155 -2.11 2.83 15.98
CA ASP A 155 -3.26 2.04 15.55
C ASP A 155 -3.92 1.32 16.74
N SER A 156 -3.09 0.79 17.65
CA SER A 156 -3.58 0.09 18.84
C SER A 156 -4.20 1.01 19.89
N SER A 157 -3.85 2.30 19.89
CA SER A 157 -4.46 3.30 20.78
C SER A 157 -5.86 3.76 20.32
N GLY A 158 -6.26 3.41 19.08
CA GLY A 158 -7.51 3.86 18.47
C GLY A 158 -7.47 5.27 17.88
N LEU A 159 -6.32 5.94 17.89
CA LEU A 159 -6.16 7.25 17.28
C LEU A 159 -6.07 7.15 15.76
N CYS A 160 -6.62 8.16 15.07
CA CYS A 160 -6.48 8.25 13.62
C CYS A 160 -5.03 8.51 13.23
N ILE A 161 -4.47 7.74 12.28
CA ILE A 161 -3.09 7.90 11.82
C ILE A 161 -2.80 9.31 11.29
N PHE A 162 -3.77 10.03 10.78
CA PHE A 162 -3.58 11.41 10.30
C PHE A 162 -3.23 12.40 11.41
N THR A 163 -3.48 12.09 12.67
CA THR A 163 -2.99 12.90 13.78
C THR A 163 -1.47 12.95 13.85
N THR A 164 -0.78 11.95 13.29
CA THR A 164 0.69 11.89 13.25
C THR A 164 1.35 12.96 12.38
N PHE A 165 0.59 13.71 11.60
CA PHE A 165 1.10 14.91 10.93
C PHE A 165 1.41 16.06 11.91
N ALA A 166 0.76 16.07 13.09
CA ALA A 166 0.94 17.06 14.13
C ALA A 166 1.55 16.49 15.42
N TRP A 167 1.32 15.23 15.71
CA TRP A 167 1.71 14.55 16.94
C TRP A 167 2.75 13.46 16.69
N GLY A 168 3.67 13.32 17.66
CA GLY A 168 4.65 12.23 17.70
C GLY A 168 4.35 11.22 18.82
N LEU A 169 5.19 10.19 18.97
CA LEU A 169 5.06 9.23 20.09
C LEU A 169 5.06 9.89 21.48
N PRO A 170 5.79 10.99 21.75
CA PRO A 170 5.67 11.69 23.04
C PRO A 170 4.24 12.14 23.32
N ASP A 171 3.56 12.76 22.33
CA ASP A 171 2.18 13.24 22.51
C ASP A 171 1.20 12.06 22.75
N LEU A 172 1.46 10.91 22.14
CA LEU A 172 0.69 9.69 22.39
C LEU A 172 0.91 9.20 23.83
N ALA A 173 2.15 9.15 24.30
CA ALA A 173 2.47 8.74 25.66
C ALA A 173 1.83 9.67 26.70
N ASP A 174 1.89 11.00 26.49
CA ASP A 174 1.29 12.01 27.36
C ASP A 174 -0.25 11.88 27.48
N GLN A 175 -0.90 11.32 26.45
CA GLN A 175 -2.35 11.06 26.49
C GLN A 175 -2.67 9.70 27.13
N LEU A 176 -1.85 8.68 26.88
CA LEU A 176 -2.07 7.35 27.42
C LEU A 176 -1.79 7.27 28.92
N ALA A 177 -0.75 7.95 29.41
CA ALA A 177 -0.37 7.89 30.82
C ALA A 177 -1.50 8.29 31.78
N PRO A 178 -2.21 9.42 31.61
CA PRO A 178 -3.33 9.79 32.48
C PRO A 178 -4.59 8.94 32.27
N ALA A 179 -4.78 8.36 31.08
CA ALA A 179 -5.97 7.60 30.74
C ALA A 179 -5.87 6.11 31.11
N CYS A 180 -4.67 5.53 30.94
CA CYS A 180 -4.45 4.08 31.02
C CYS A 180 -3.51 3.67 32.17
N GLY A 181 -2.63 4.57 32.63
CA GLY A 181 -1.71 4.33 33.73
C GLY A 181 -0.31 4.92 33.51
N PRO A 182 0.43 5.23 34.59
CA PRO A 182 1.71 5.90 34.54
C PRO A 182 2.81 5.07 33.86
N GLU A 183 2.61 3.80 33.63
CA GLU A 183 3.50 2.90 32.87
C GLU A 183 3.56 3.21 31.39
N PHE A 184 2.63 3.98 30.82
CA PHE A 184 2.65 4.40 29.42
C PHE A 184 3.60 5.56 29.19
N THR A 185 4.87 5.37 29.56
CA THR A 185 5.96 6.30 29.22
C THR A 185 6.31 6.23 27.75
N LEU A 186 7.02 7.23 27.22
CA LEU A 186 7.49 7.23 25.82
C LEU A 186 8.26 5.95 25.47
N GLU A 187 9.16 5.50 26.35
CA GLU A 187 9.97 4.29 26.14
C GLU A 187 9.08 3.05 26.08
N ASN A 188 8.14 2.93 27.01
CA ASN A 188 7.22 1.78 27.03
C ASN A 188 6.25 1.79 25.84
N VAL A 189 5.75 2.95 25.42
CA VAL A 189 4.89 3.07 24.23
C VAL A 189 5.66 2.66 22.96
N ALA A 190 6.92 3.06 22.81
CA ALA A 190 7.77 2.61 21.70
C ALA A 190 7.99 1.08 21.73
N THR A 191 8.29 0.52 22.91
CA THR A 191 8.46 -0.93 23.10
C THR A 191 7.16 -1.71 22.82
N ILE A 192 6.00 -1.16 23.21
CA ILE A 192 4.69 -1.75 22.91
C ILE A 192 4.49 -1.81 21.38
N GLY A 193 4.81 -0.73 20.65
CA GLY A 193 4.70 -0.70 19.20
C GLY A 193 5.58 -1.77 18.53
N GLU A 194 6.84 -1.89 18.93
CA GLU A 194 7.74 -2.94 18.44
C GLU A 194 7.20 -4.35 18.76
N ARG A 195 6.69 -4.57 19.96
CA ARG A 195 6.08 -5.85 20.35
C ARG A 195 4.87 -6.19 19.47
N ILE A 196 3.97 -5.24 19.22
CA ILE A 196 2.80 -5.44 18.36
C ILE A 196 3.23 -5.81 16.95
N TRP A 197 4.18 -5.06 16.37
CA TRP A 197 4.71 -5.36 15.04
C TRP A 197 5.29 -6.77 14.93
N ASN A 198 6.09 -7.18 15.94
CA ASN A 198 6.68 -8.51 15.96
C ASN A 198 5.65 -9.62 16.19
N MET A 199 4.59 -9.38 16.96
CA MET A 199 3.49 -10.34 17.14
C MET A 199 2.72 -10.57 15.82
N GLU A 200 2.43 -9.51 15.07
CA GLU A 200 1.82 -9.62 13.74
C GLU A 200 2.75 -10.39 12.78
N ARG A 201 4.05 -10.15 12.88
CA ARG A 201 5.05 -10.86 12.06
C ARG A 201 5.13 -12.34 12.42
N ASP A 202 5.13 -12.69 13.69
CA ASP A 202 5.11 -14.08 14.14
C ASP A 202 3.82 -14.79 13.69
N PHE A 203 2.67 -14.12 13.78
CA PHE A 203 1.41 -14.64 13.25
C PHE A 203 1.52 -14.96 11.76
N ASN A 204 2.05 -14.04 10.95
CA ASN A 204 2.22 -14.25 9.52
C ASN A 204 3.19 -15.40 9.23
N ASN A 205 4.29 -15.50 9.97
CA ASN A 205 5.25 -16.60 9.81
C ASN A 205 4.59 -17.96 10.10
N ARG A 206 3.77 -18.06 11.14
CA ARG A 206 2.99 -19.27 11.46
C ARG A 206 1.90 -19.57 10.41
N ALA A 207 1.38 -18.55 9.74
CA ALA A 207 0.46 -18.70 8.60
C ALA A 207 1.16 -19.09 7.29
N GLY A 208 2.49 -19.22 7.29
CA GLY A 208 3.29 -19.68 6.15
C GLY A 208 3.97 -18.59 5.33
N PHE A 209 3.84 -17.31 5.70
CA PHE A 209 4.62 -16.24 5.09
C PHE A 209 6.07 -16.30 5.53
N THR A 210 6.98 -15.91 4.64
CA THR A 210 8.42 -15.93 4.86
C THR A 210 9.06 -14.63 4.35
N SER A 211 10.37 -14.47 4.54
CA SER A 211 11.13 -13.36 3.95
C SER A 211 11.06 -13.30 2.42
N LYS A 212 10.69 -14.39 1.75
CA LYS A 212 10.48 -14.40 0.29
C LYS A 212 9.24 -13.62 -0.14
N ASP A 213 8.28 -13.47 0.77
CA ASP A 213 7.06 -12.69 0.54
C ASP A 213 7.29 -11.18 0.75
N ASP A 214 8.41 -10.80 1.38
CA ASP A 214 8.83 -9.42 1.57
C ASP A 214 9.51 -8.89 0.32
N SER A 215 8.72 -8.68 -0.73
CA SER A 215 9.23 -8.25 -2.02
C SER A 215 8.25 -7.29 -2.71
N LEU A 216 8.80 -6.57 -3.68
CA LEU A 216 8.05 -5.73 -4.60
C LEU A 216 7.85 -6.45 -5.94
N PRO A 217 6.83 -6.08 -6.74
CA PRO A 217 6.69 -6.55 -8.11
C PRO A 217 7.94 -6.30 -8.93
N LYS A 218 8.27 -7.24 -9.81
CA LYS A 218 9.44 -7.20 -10.68
C LYS A 218 9.60 -5.86 -11.40
N ARG A 219 8.50 -5.28 -11.89
CA ARG A 219 8.50 -3.96 -12.54
C ARG A 219 9.17 -2.89 -11.69
N LEU A 220 8.86 -2.79 -10.41
CA LEU A 220 9.44 -1.75 -9.53
C LEU A 220 10.94 -1.97 -9.25
N LEU A 221 11.40 -3.22 -9.36
CA LEU A 221 12.79 -3.61 -9.13
C LEU A 221 13.66 -3.52 -10.38
N THR A 222 13.07 -3.56 -11.59
CA THR A 222 13.84 -3.70 -12.85
C THR A 222 13.51 -2.63 -13.91
N GLU A 223 12.34 -2.02 -13.87
CA GLU A 223 11.95 -1.00 -14.85
C GLU A 223 12.20 0.40 -14.31
N ALA A 224 13.22 1.06 -14.82
CA ALA A 224 13.57 2.41 -14.40
C ALA A 224 12.48 3.43 -14.75
N VAL A 225 12.28 4.40 -13.85
CA VAL A 225 11.39 5.55 -14.11
C VAL A 225 11.84 6.32 -15.33
N LYS A 226 10.92 6.64 -16.24
CA LYS A 226 11.24 7.25 -17.54
C LYS A 226 11.40 8.77 -17.48
N THR A 227 10.72 9.43 -16.54
CA THR A 227 10.63 10.91 -16.47
C THR A 227 10.64 11.41 -15.02
N GLY A 228 10.77 12.71 -14.83
CA GLY A 228 10.71 13.36 -13.53
C GLY A 228 11.98 13.20 -12.67
N PRO A 229 11.92 13.59 -11.38
CA PRO A 229 13.08 13.59 -10.48
C PRO A 229 13.71 12.21 -10.24
N ALA A 230 12.91 11.15 -10.32
CA ALA A 230 13.35 9.76 -10.13
C ALA A 230 13.79 9.07 -11.45
N LYS A 231 13.95 9.81 -12.56
CA LYS A 231 14.36 9.25 -13.86
C LYS A 231 15.60 8.38 -13.71
N GLY A 232 15.53 7.16 -14.26
CA GLY A 232 16.62 6.19 -14.23
C GLY A 232 16.69 5.33 -12.97
N LEU A 233 15.85 5.59 -11.98
CA LEU A 233 15.83 4.83 -10.72
C LEU A 233 14.85 3.65 -10.78
N VAL A 234 15.19 2.63 -10.03
CA VAL A 234 14.35 1.50 -9.61
C VAL A 234 14.25 1.50 -8.09
N SER A 235 13.32 0.74 -7.53
CA SER A 235 13.30 0.49 -6.09
C SER A 235 14.47 -0.40 -5.68
N LYS A 236 15.12 -0.09 -4.53
CA LYS A 236 16.33 -0.76 -4.04
C LYS A 236 16.06 -1.48 -2.74
#